data_285e0104b482f487f9be1141d7e2a1dc
#
_entry.id   285e0104b482f487f9be1141d7e2a1dc
#
_cell.length_a   1.000
_cell.length_b   1.000
_cell.length_c   1.000
_cell.angle_alpha   90.00
_cell.angle_beta   90.00
_cell.angle_gamma   90.00
#
_symmetry.space_group_name_H-M   'P 1'
#
loop_
_entity.id
_entity.type
_entity.pdbx_description
1 polymer ?
#
loop_
_entity_poly.entity_id
_entity_poly.type
_entity_poly.pdbx_seq_one_letter_code
_entity_poly.pdbx_strand_id
1 'polypeptide(L)'
;MNNDRQKILTDYISYLYTTGRTYDTVGKYIKHVTDFLEMTKEVNRRGYLNYKRENADVMVRHSLMCSAICDLLSFLNIGYGRREKAVKPLEKLEVISEKNKKLLHDFIIWLTDNNDYSSHTVDIYYTSIKMYFEYANEVNMDNCRRFIKSLEEAKLSPATIRLRITAIEKFSKWMKKPIELKRPKMKRKLDISNVPTENEYNRLLEYLKTKLNKDYYFFIKVLGTTGARLSEFQQFTWEDIAIGEVVLKGKGNKYRRIFFQKQLQQEVKDYIKETGKSGTLAVGR
;
A
#
# COMPACT_ATOMS: atom_id res chain seq x y z
N MET A 1 -27.32 22.05 -3.49
CA MET A 1 -26.95 20.94 -4.43
C MET A 1 -27.94 20.94 -5.59
N ASN A 2 -27.50 20.80 -6.87
CA ASN A 2 -28.42 20.70 -8.01
C ASN A 2 -29.01 19.26 -8.12
N ASN A 3 -30.05 19.07 -8.95
CA ASN A 3 -30.77 17.80 -9.07
C ASN A 3 -29.85 16.64 -9.47
N ASP A 4 -28.82 16.86 -10.31
CA ASP A 4 -27.91 15.81 -10.75
C ASP A 4 -27.03 15.30 -9.60
N ARG A 5 -26.54 16.21 -8.75
CA ARG A 5 -25.74 15.85 -7.58
C ARG A 5 -26.55 15.16 -6.49
N GLN A 6 -27.82 15.55 -6.37
CA GLN A 6 -28.76 14.88 -5.47
C GLN A 6 -28.99 13.45 -5.90
N LYS A 7 -29.14 13.22 -7.21
CA LYS A 7 -29.27 11.88 -7.77
C LYS A 7 -27.99 11.04 -7.54
N ILE A 8 -26.81 11.60 -7.82
CA ILE A 8 -25.52 10.94 -7.54
C ILE A 8 -25.42 10.53 -6.07
N LEU A 9 -25.79 11.41 -5.14
CA LEU A 9 -25.73 11.11 -3.71
C LEU A 9 -26.71 9.98 -3.35
N THR A 10 -27.93 10.02 -3.85
CA THR A 10 -28.95 8.99 -3.58
C THR A 10 -28.52 7.61 -4.10
N ASP A 11 -28.03 7.56 -5.34
CA ASP A 11 -27.56 6.32 -5.97
C ASP A 11 -26.33 5.76 -5.21
N TYR A 12 -25.41 6.64 -4.78
CA TYR A 12 -24.25 6.24 -4.00
C TYR A 12 -24.60 5.77 -2.58
N ILE A 13 -25.57 6.37 -1.92
CA ILE A 13 -26.08 5.92 -0.62
C ILE A 13 -26.64 4.50 -0.76
N SER A 14 -27.45 4.24 -1.78
CA SER A 14 -28.00 2.92 -2.06
C SER A 14 -26.88 1.88 -2.27
N TYR A 15 -25.84 2.24 -3.04
CA TYR A 15 -24.66 1.41 -3.24
C TYR A 15 -23.93 1.12 -1.92
N LEU A 16 -23.71 2.11 -1.06
CA LEU A 16 -23.00 1.91 0.22
C LEU A 16 -23.68 0.86 1.11
N TYR A 17 -25.00 0.82 1.14
CA TYR A 17 -25.71 -0.18 1.92
C TYR A 17 -25.57 -1.62 1.38
N THR A 18 -25.19 -1.78 0.12
CA THR A 18 -24.92 -3.11 -0.47
C THR A 18 -23.49 -3.61 -0.20
N THR A 19 -22.60 -2.76 0.31
CA THR A 19 -21.16 -3.08 0.44
C THR A 19 -20.80 -3.85 1.72
N GLY A 20 -21.74 -4.13 2.60
CA GLY A 20 -21.49 -4.80 3.89
C GLY A 20 -20.72 -3.95 4.93
N ARG A 21 -20.61 -2.64 4.72
CA ARG A 21 -20.00 -1.73 5.70
C ARG A 21 -20.91 -1.51 6.91
N THR A 22 -20.31 -1.18 8.05
CA THR A 22 -21.08 -0.84 9.26
C THR A 22 -21.85 0.49 9.06
N TYR A 23 -23.00 0.63 9.72
CA TYR A 23 -23.82 1.85 9.67
C TYR A 23 -23.04 3.12 10.04
N ASP A 24 -22.15 3.05 11.02
CA ASP A 24 -21.28 4.15 11.42
C ASP A 24 -20.33 4.57 10.27
N THR A 25 -19.73 3.60 9.58
CA THR A 25 -18.87 3.86 8.43
C THR A 25 -19.66 4.47 7.28
N VAL A 26 -20.85 3.94 6.97
CA VAL A 26 -21.74 4.47 5.93
C VAL A 26 -22.12 5.92 6.23
N GLY A 27 -22.53 6.23 7.47
CA GLY A 27 -22.87 7.59 7.88
C GLY A 27 -21.71 8.58 7.70
N LYS A 28 -20.49 8.18 8.06
CA LYS A 28 -19.29 9.01 7.86
C LYS A 28 -18.98 9.21 6.36
N TYR A 29 -19.14 8.19 5.53
CA TYR A 29 -18.95 8.28 4.08
C TYR A 29 -19.96 9.25 3.46
N ILE A 30 -21.24 9.13 3.80
CA ILE A 30 -22.31 10.02 3.31
C ILE A 30 -21.96 11.47 3.64
N LYS A 31 -21.59 11.78 4.90
CA LYS A 31 -21.20 13.12 5.32
C LYS A 31 -20.08 13.70 4.45
N HIS A 32 -18.96 12.98 4.31
CA HIS A 32 -17.81 13.48 3.55
C HIS A 32 -18.09 13.62 2.05
N VAL A 33 -18.92 12.75 1.50
CA VAL A 33 -19.34 12.84 0.10
C VAL A 33 -20.28 14.01 -0.12
N THR A 34 -21.20 14.25 0.79
CA THR A 34 -22.09 15.41 0.74
C THR A 34 -21.30 16.71 0.74
N ASP A 35 -20.38 16.87 1.69
CA ASP A 35 -19.49 18.03 1.78
C ASP A 35 -18.69 18.24 0.47
N PHE A 36 -18.16 17.16 -0.11
CA PHE A 36 -17.45 17.22 -1.38
C PHE A 36 -18.36 17.65 -2.53
N LEU A 37 -19.54 17.06 -2.66
CA LEU A 37 -20.50 17.37 -3.72
C LEU A 37 -21.05 18.81 -3.62
N GLU A 38 -21.12 19.38 -2.43
CA GLU A 38 -21.55 20.76 -2.23
C GLU A 38 -20.45 21.78 -2.57
N MET A 39 -19.21 21.49 -2.17
CA MET A 39 -18.10 22.44 -2.30
C MET A 39 -17.38 22.38 -3.65
N THR A 40 -17.42 21.25 -4.35
CA THR A 40 -16.71 21.12 -5.65
C THR A 40 -17.52 21.69 -6.80
N LYS A 41 -16.83 22.33 -7.76
CA LYS A 41 -17.46 22.75 -9.05
C LYS A 41 -17.69 21.59 -9.98
N GLU A 42 -16.80 20.59 -9.96
CA GLU A 42 -16.80 19.45 -10.88
C GLU A 42 -16.66 18.15 -10.11
N VAL A 43 -17.51 17.17 -10.40
CA VAL A 43 -17.43 15.82 -9.81
C VAL A 43 -16.51 14.97 -10.68
N ASN A 44 -15.22 15.25 -10.60
CA ASN A 44 -14.17 14.54 -11.33
C ASN A 44 -12.84 14.59 -10.58
N ARG A 45 -11.78 14.01 -11.16
CA ARG A 45 -10.44 14.01 -10.58
C ARG A 45 -9.92 15.42 -10.27
N ARG A 46 -10.19 16.39 -11.16
CA ARG A 46 -9.74 17.78 -10.98
C ARG A 46 -10.46 18.45 -9.81
N GLY A 47 -11.77 18.26 -9.73
CA GLY A 47 -12.58 18.75 -8.60
C GLY A 47 -12.09 18.19 -7.26
N TYR A 48 -11.77 16.91 -7.21
CA TYR A 48 -11.20 16.31 -5.99
C TYR A 48 -9.83 16.88 -5.63
N LEU A 49 -8.93 17.08 -6.60
CA LEU A 49 -7.61 17.65 -6.32
C LEU A 49 -7.70 19.08 -5.80
N ASN A 50 -8.65 19.87 -6.32
CA ASN A 50 -8.91 21.22 -5.83
C ASN A 50 -9.49 21.17 -4.40
N TYR A 51 -10.52 20.35 -4.19
CA TYR A 51 -11.12 20.14 -2.87
C TYR A 51 -10.07 19.70 -1.83
N LYS A 52 -9.15 18.83 -2.22
CA LYS A 52 -8.03 18.39 -1.38
C LYS A 52 -7.08 19.52 -1.01
N ARG A 53 -6.79 20.45 -1.93
CA ARG A 53 -5.94 21.62 -1.64
C ARG A 53 -6.62 22.58 -0.68
N GLU A 54 -7.89 22.86 -0.91
CA GLU A 54 -8.70 23.80 -0.10
C GLU A 54 -8.94 23.26 1.31
N ASN A 55 -8.96 21.95 1.48
CA ASN A 55 -9.21 21.27 2.77
C ASN A 55 -7.98 20.54 3.31
N ALA A 56 -6.76 20.95 2.97
CA ALA A 56 -5.53 20.25 3.34
C ALA A 56 -5.39 20.02 4.86
N ASP A 57 -5.78 21.00 5.67
CA ASP A 57 -5.70 20.93 7.13
C ASP A 57 -6.68 19.92 7.75
N VAL A 58 -7.82 19.72 7.11
CA VAL A 58 -8.84 18.75 7.55
C VAL A 58 -8.50 17.36 7.06
N MET A 59 -7.90 17.23 5.88
CA MET A 59 -7.56 15.95 5.27
C MET A 59 -6.42 15.20 5.98
N VAL A 60 -5.50 15.91 6.64
CA VAL A 60 -4.47 15.27 7.47
C VAL A 60 -5.10 14.52 8.67
N ARG A 61 -6.28 14.95 9.12
CA ARG A 61 -7.01 14.33 10.25
C ARG A 61 -7.98 13.22 9.83
N HIS A 62 -8.34 13.10 8.56
CA HIS A 62 -9.38 12.20 8.10
C HIS A 62 -9.00 11.41 6.86
N SER A 63 -8.23 10.34 7.04
CA SER A 63 -8.02 9.31 6.00
C SER A 63 -9.35 8.77 5.45
N LEU A 64 -10.39 8.78 6.27
CA LEU A 64 -11.74 8.36 5.92
C LEU A 64 -12.40 9.27 4.87
N MET A 65 -12.14 10.59 4.92
CA MET A 65 -12.66 11.54 3.94
C MET A 65 -12.08 11.27 2.54
N CYS A 66 -10.77 11.04 2.45
CA CYS A 66 -10.14 10.65 1.19
C CYS A 66 -10.72 9.34 0.65
N SER A 67 -10.89 8.36 1.54
CA SER A 67 -11.44 7.05 1.19
C SER A 67 -12.88 7.15 0.68
N ALA A 68 -13.72 7.95 1.33
CA ALA A 68 -15.11 8.13 0.94
C ALA A 68 -15.25 8.79 -0.45
N ILE A 69 -14.46 9.85 -0.72
CA ILE A 69 -14.51 10.55 -2.00
C ILE A 69 -13.90 9.68 -3.12
N CYS A 70 -12.81 8.95 -2.86
CA CYS A 70 -12.24 8.02 -3.83
C CYS A 70 -13.21 6.87 -4.14
N ASP A 71 -13.97 6.39 -3.16
CA ASP A 71 -15.00 5.37 -3.34
C ASP A 71 -16.16 5.89 -4.20
N LEU A 72 -16.64 7.11 -3.94
CA LEU A 72 -17.62 7.77 -4.79
C LEU A 72 -17.15 7.90 -6.24
N LEU A 73 -15.91 8.39 -6.46
CA LEU A 73 -15.38 8.55 -7.82
C LEU A 73 -15.24 7.20 -8.53
N SER A 74 -14.88 6.15 -7.80
CA SER A 74 -14.86 4.77 -8.33
C SER A 74 -16.26 4.26 -8.67
N PHE A 75 -17.26 4.52 -7.84
CA PHE A 75 -18.66 4.21 -8.10
C PHE A 75 -19.17 4.90 -9.38
N LEU A 76 -18.77 6.14 -9.60
CA LEU A 76 -19.11 6.90 -10.82
C LEU A 76 -18.24 6.54 -12.04
N ASN A 77 -17.39 5.51 -11.96
CA ASN A 77 -16.39 5.15 -12.99
C ASN A 77 -15.46 6.31 -13.37
N ILE A 78 -15.28 7.26 -12.48
CA ILE A 78 -14.34 8.37 -12.65
C ILE A 78 -12.99 7.91 -12.10
N GLY A 79 -12.03 7.61 -12.98
CA GLY A 79 -10.68 7.14 -12.63
C GLY A 79 -9.99 8.07 -11.65
N TYR A 80 -9.77 7.61 -10.43
CA TYR A 80 -9.08 8.33 -9.39
C TYR A 80 -7.80 7.62 -8.90
N GLY A 81 -6.67 8.25 -9.12
CA GLY A 81 -5.45 8.18 -8.32
C GLY A 81 -4.59 6.93 -8.35
N ARG A 82 -5.08 5.76 -8.66
CA ARG A 82 -4.26 4.69 -9.21
C ARG A 82 -4.36 4.82 -10.71
N ARG A 83 -3.20 4.92 -11.43
CA ARG A 83 -3.17 4.75 -12.87
C ARG A 83 -4.21 3.69 -13.19
N GLU A 84 -5.24 4.01 -13.97
CA GLU A 84 -6.06 2.99 -14.61
C GLU A 84 -5.06 2.03 -15.27
N LYS A 85 -4.76 0.97 -14.57
CA LYS A 85 -4.34 -0.22 -15.26
C LYS A 85 -5.62 -0.60 -15.98
N ALA A 86 -5.75 -0.19 -17.24
CA ALA A 86 -6.60 -0.89 -18.17
C ALA A 86 -6.04 -2.30 -18.28
N VAL A 87 -6.25 -3.07 -17.24
CA VAL A 87 -6.10 -4.50 -17.26
C VAL A 87 -7.30 -4.94 -18.08
N LYS A 88 -7.12 -5.07 -19.42
CA LYS A 88 -7.98 -5.98 -20.15
C LYS A 88 -8.00 -7.24 -19.32
N PRO A 89 -9.17 -7.73 -18.88
CA PRO A 89 -9.21 -8.98 -18.14
C PRO A 89 -8.41 -9.98 -18.97
N LEU A 90 -7.37 -10.56 -18.39
CA LEU A 90 -6.81 -11.80 -18.91
C LEU A 90 -8.01 -12.71 -19.13
N GLU A 91 -8.11 -13.34 -20.30
CA GLU A 91 -9.10 -14.41 -20.49
C GLU A 91 -8.85 -15.43 -19.39
N LYS A 92 -9.63 -15.33 -18.32
CA LYS A 92 -9.47 -16.19 -17.16
C LYS A 92 -10.25 -17.47 -17.40
N LEU A 93 -9.66 -18.60 -17.07
CA LEU A 93 -10.41 -19.81 -16.90
C LEU A 93 -11.43 -19.57 -15.76
N GLU A 94 -12.69 -19.92 -15.98
CA GLU A 94 -13.76 -19.70 -15.00
C GLU A 94 -13.47 -20.40 -13.67
N VAL A 95 -12.79 -21.55 -13.71
CA VAL A 95 -12.47 -22.36 -12.53
C VAL A 95 -11.07 -22.98 -12.64
N ILE A 96 -10.26 -22.83 -11.61
CA ILE A 96 -8.99 -23.58 -11.46
C ILE A 96 -9.34 -25.05 -11.18
N SER A 97 -8.75 -25.97 -11.95
CA SER A 97 -8.99 -27.42 -11.75
C SER A 97 -8.56 -27.89 -10.35
N GLU A 98 -9.24 -28.89 -9.79
CA GLU A 98 -8.89 -29.45 -8.48
C GLU A 98 -7.44 -29.95 -8.41
N LYS A 99 -6.92 -30.51 -9.52
CA LYS A 99 -5.52 -30.89 -9.66
C LYS A 99 -4.58 -29.69 -9.44
N ASN A 100 -4.89 -28.53 -10.03
CA ASN A 100 -4.06 -27.34 -9.92
C ASN A 100 -4.21 -26.65 -8.55
N LYS A 101 -5.39 -26.74 -7.92
CA LYS A 101 -5.57 -26.29 -6.54
C LYS A 101 -4.70 -27.10 -5.59
N LYS A 102 -4.66 -28.42 -5.76
CA LYS A 102 -3.79 -29.30 -4.96
C LYS A 102 -2.32 -29.00 -5.19
N LEU A 103 -1.88 -28.88 -6.46
CA LEU A 103 -0.49 -28.50 -6.78
C LEU A 103 -0.09 -27.16 -6.16
N LEU A 104 -0.97 -26.17 -6.19
CA LEU A 104 -0.73 -24.87 -5.56
C LEU A 104 -0.59 -25.00 -4.04
N HIS A 105 -1.48 -25.77 -3.41
CA HIS A 105 -1.43 -26.03 -1.97
C HIS A 105 -0.12 -26.72 -1.56
N ASP A 106 0.24 -27.82 -2.24
CA ASP A 106 1.45 -28.59 -1.96
C ASP A 106 2.73 -27.74 -2.15
N PHE A 107 2.74 -26.88 -3.16
CA PHE A 107 3.84 -25.93 -3.38
C PHE A 107 3.97 -24.91 -2.25
N ILE A 108 2.85 -24.39 -1.73
CA ILE A 108 2.88 -23.43 -0.62
C ILE A 108 3.38 -24.09 0.67
N ILE A 109 2.92 -25.32 0.96
CA ILE A 109 3.46 -26.10 2.09
C ILE A 109 4.97 -26.27 1.92
N TRP A 110 5.42 -26.70 0.75
CA TRP A 110 6.85 -26.86 0.48
C TRP A 110 7.65 -25.55 0.65
N LEU A 111 7.11 -24.40 0.22
CA LEU A 111 7.75 -23.09 0.43
C LEU A 111 7.86 -22.75 1.91
N THR A 112 6.85 -23.08 2.70
CA THR A 112 6.80 -22.76 4.13
C THR A 112 7.76 -23.66 4.91
N ASP A 113 7.79 -24.96 4.60
CA ASP A 113 8.53 -25.96 5.38
C ASP A 113 10.04 -26.01 5.03
N ASN A 114 10.39 -25.72 3.78
CA ASN A 114 11.75 -25.96 3.28
C ASN A 114 12.56 -24.69 3.01
N ASN A 115 12.01 -23.52 3.31
CA ASN A 115 12.69 -22.25 2.98
C ASN A 115 12.37 -21.19 4.01
N ASP A 116 13.38 -20.39 4.38
CA ASP A 116 13.24 -19.20 5.25
C ASP A 116 12.55 -18.02 4.52
N TYR A 117 11.47 -18.29 3.78
CA TYR A 117 10.70 -17.22 3.16
C TYR A 117 9.80 -16.53 4.18
N SER A 118 9.73 -15.20 4.10
CA SER A 118 8.72 -14.46 4.86
C SER A 118 7.32 -14.82 4.35
N SER A 119 6.31 -14.75 5.22
CA SER A 119 4.90 -14.93 4.87
C SER A 119 4.51 -14.09 3.63
N HIS A 120 4.95 -12.84 3.58
CA HIS A 120 4.72 -11.96 2.44
C HIS A 120 5.32 -12.50 1.12
N THR A 121 6.47 -13.15 1.14
CA THR A 121 7.07 -13.78 -0.04
C THR A 121 6.26 -15.00 -0.49
N VAL A 122 5.79 -15.80 0.47
CA VAL A 122 4.90 -16.94 0.20
C VAL A 122 3.60 -16.47 -0.43
N ASP A 123 2.97 -15.41 0.10
CA ASP A 123 1.75 -14.80 -0.46
C ASP A 123 1.93 -14.30 -1.90
N ILE A 124 3.09 -13.70 -2.19
CA ILE A 124 3.43 -13.26 -3.54
C ILE A 124 3.52 -14.47 -4.50
N TYR A 125 4.16 -15.55 -4.08
CA TYR A 125 4.26 -16.75 -4.91
C TYR A 125 2.90 -17.41 -5.09
N TYR A 126 2.12 -17.56 -4.01
CA TYR A 126 0.73 -18.03 -4.07
C TYR A 126 -0.09 -17.25 -5.11
N THR A 127 -0.13 -15.93 -4.96
CA THR A 127 -0.91 -15.06 -5.86
C THR A 127 -0.42 -15.16 -7.31
N SER A 128 0.90 -15.33 -7.50
CA SER A 128 1.49 -15.45 -8.84
C SER A 128 1.08 -16.74 -9.55
N ILE A 129 1.17 -17.86 -8.85
CA ILE A 129 0.85 -19.19 -9.42
C ILE A 129 -0.66 -19.35 -9.54
N LYS A 130 -1.45 -18.84 -8.59
CA LYS A 130 -2.90 -18.78 -8.71
C LYS A 130 -3.32 -18.02 -9.97
N MET A 131 -2.76 -16.82 -10.21
CA MET A 131 -3.02 -16.04 -11.42
C MET A 131 -2.62 -16.78 -12.69
N TYR A 132 -1.53 -17.54 -12.66
CA TYR A 132 -1.11 -18.38 -13.77
C TYR A 132 -2.15 -19.49 -14.04
N PHE A 133 -2.61 -20.20 -13.00
CA PHE A 133 -3.60 -21.27 -13.15
C PHE A 133 -5.01 -20.76 -13.50
N GLU A 134 -5.30 -19.48 -13.24
CA GLU A 134 -6.49 -18.80 -13.77
C GLU A 134 -6.37 -18.51 -15.28
N TYR A 135 -5.17 -18.61 -15.86
CA TYR A 135 -4.89 -18.38 -17.27
C TYR A 135 -4.66 -19.69 -18.05
N ALA A 136 -3.97 -20.65 -17.47
CA ALA A 136 -3.60 -21.90 -18.14
C ALA A 136 -3.61 -23.10 -17.17
N ASN A 137 -4.11 -24.24 -17.63
CA ASN A 137 -4.18 -25.46 -16.83
C ASN A 137 -2.85 -26.21 -16.72
N GLU A 138 -1.93 -26.02 -17.66
CA GLU A 138 -0.66 -26.74 -17.72
C GLU A 138 0.53 -25.80 -17.67
N VAL A 139 1.55 -26.19 -16.92
CA VAL A 139 2.81 -25.46 -16.84
C VAL A 139 3.78 -26.00 -17.89
N ASN A 140 3.81 -25.33 -19.02
CA ASN A 140 4.75 -25.59 -20.11
C ASN A 140 5.28 -24.26 -20.67
N MET A 141 6.34 -24.32 -21.49
CA MET A 141 7.02 -23.13 -22.00
C MET A 141 6.09 -22.21 -22.79
N ASP A 142 5.21 -22.77 -23.62
CA ASP A 142 4.33 -21.98 -24.49
C ASP A 142 3.25 -21.26 -23.70
N ASN A 143 2.61 -21.93 -22.75
CA ASN A 143 1.64 -21.31 -21.87
C ASN A 143 2.28 -20.22 -20.99
N CYS A 144 3.50 -20.48 -20.48
CA CYS A 144 4.24 -19.46 -19.73
C CYS A 144 4.56 -18.23 -20.58
N ARG A 145 5.01 -18.41 -21.83
CA ARG A 145 5.27 -17.29 -22.75
C ARG A 145 4.00 -16.50 -23.07
N ARG A 146 2.88 -17.18 -23.35
CA ARG A 146 1.59 -16.53 -23.61
C ARG A 146 1.11 -15.76 -22.38
N PHE A 147 1.23 -16.34 -21.20
CA PHE A 147 0.90 -15.67 -19.95
C PHE A 147 1.75 -14.41 -19.73
N ILE A 148 3.07 -14.47 -19.93
CA ILE A 148 3.92 -13.29 -19.81
C ILE A 148 3.55 -12.22 -20.83
N LYS A 149 3.28 -12.60 -22.08
CA LYS A 149 2.81 -11.67 -23.11
C LYS A 149 1.50 -10.99 -22.70
N SER A 150 0.54 -11.73 -22.16
CA SER A 150 -0.71 -11.16 -21.69
C SER A 150 -0.52 -10.16 -20.52
N LEU A 151 0.48 -10.38 -19.65
CA LEU A 151 0.84 -9.42 -18.61
C LEU A 151 1.46 -8.13 -19.20
N GLU A 152 2.23 -8.25 -20.28
CA GLU A 152 2.80 -7.12 -21.03
C GLU A 152 1.69 -6.31 -21.73
N GLU A 153 0.76 -6.99 -22.41
CA GLU A 153 -0.41 -6.39 -23.05
C GLU A 153 -1.31 -5.69 -22.03
N ALA A 154 -1.45 -6.25 -20.84
CA ALA A 154 -2.12 -5.64 -19.69
C ALA A 154 -1.33 -4.47 -19.07
N LYS A 155 -0.18 -4.09 -19.68
CA LYS A 155 0.68 -2.96 -19.24
C LYS A 155 1.13 -3.05 -17.77
N LEU A 156 1.34 -4.25 -17.23
CA LEU A 156 1.94 -4.42 -15.92
C LEU A 156 3.38 -3.89 -15.91
N SER A 157 3.82 -3.41 -14.73
CA SER A 157 5.20 -2.92 -14.61
C SER A 157 6.22 -4.04 -14.86
N PRO A 158 7.37 -3.77 -15.49
CA PRO A 158 8.42 -4.75 -15.68
C PRO A 158 8.85 -5.45 -14.38
N ALA A 159 8.83 -4.72 -13.25
CA ALA A 159 9.12 -5.28 -11.93
C ALA A 159 8.07 -6.33 -11.51
N THR A 160 6.79 -6.04 -11.73
CA THR A 160 5.70 -6.99 -11.44
C THR A 160 5.81 -8.25 -12.32
N ILE A 161 6.08 -8.07 -13.63
CA ILE A 161 6.24 -9.20 -14.56
C ILE A 161 7.43 -10.08 -14.13
N ARG A 162 8.58 -9.49 -13.80
CA ARG A 162 9.74 -10.25 -13.30
C ARG A 162 9.43 -11.04 -12.03
N LEU A 163 8.60 -10.50 -11.15
CA LEU A 163 8.16 -11.18 -9.95
C LEU A 163 7.32 -12.42 -10.29
N ARG A 164 6.38 -12.30 -11.25
CA ARG A 164 5.57 -13.43 -11.74
C ARG A 164 6.45 -14.51 -12.40
N ILE A 165 7.43 -14.11 -13.23
CA ILE A 165 8.41 -15.01 -13.83
C ILE A 165 9.15 -15.77 -12.73
N THR A 166 9.67 -15.08 -11.71
CA THR A 166 10.41 -15.74 -10.62
C THR A 166 9.56 -16.79 -9.91
N ALA A 167 8.28 -16.50 -9.67
CA ALA A 167 7.36 -17.45 -9.05
C ALA A 167 7.14 -18.69 -9.94
N ILE A 168 6.93 -18.49 -11.25
CA ILE A 168 6.74 -19.60 -12.22
C ILE A 168 8.00 -20.46 -12.32
N GLU A 169 9.18 -19.84 -12.43
CA GLU A 169 10.46 -20.56 -12.48
C GLU A 169 10.70 -21.38 -11.19
N LYS A 170 10.36 -20.81 -10.02
CA LYS A 170 10.47 -21.53 -8.75
C LYS A 170 9.50 -22.70 -8.68
N PHE A 171 8.25 -22.50 -9.09
CA PHE A 171 7.23 -23.52 -9.13
C PHE A 171 7.59 -24.65 -10.12
N SER A 172 8.05 -24.33 -11.32
CA SER A 172 8.46 -25.30 -12.34
C SER A 172 9.67 -26.15 -11.88
N LYS A 173 10.61 -25.50 -11.16
CA LYS A 173 11.75 -26.21 -10.55
C LYS A 173 11.29 -27.16 -9.43
N TRP A 174 10.34 -26.75 -8.60
CA TRP A 174 9.74 -27.62 -7.59
C TRP A 174 9.06 -28.83 -8.21
N MET A 175 8.33 -28.64 -9.34
CA MET A 175 7.74 -29.74 -10.11
C MET A 175 8.77 -30.63 -10.85
N LYS A 176 10.07 -30.38 -10.70
CA LYS A 176 11.14 -31.07 -11.45
C LYS A 176 11.07 -30.93 -13.00
N LYS A 177 10.43 -29.84 -13.45
CA LYS A 177 10.31 -29.46 -14.86
C LYS A 177 10.76 -28.01 -15.06
N PRO A 178 12.05 -27.69 -14.87
CA PRO A 178 12.52 -26.30 -14.84
C PRO A 178 12.22 -25.59 -16.18
N ILE A 179 11.69 -24.39 -16.07
CA ILE A 179 11.41 -23.50 -17.19
C ILE A 179 12.20 -22.20 -16.94
N GLU A 180 12.90 -21.72 -17.95
CA GLU A 180 13.57 -20.42 -17.93
C GLU A 180 12.86 -19.44 -18.85
N LEU A 181 12.51 -18.28 -18.32
CA LEU A 181 11.73 -17.26 -19.02
C LEU A 181 12.54 -15.99 -19.22
N LYS A 182 12.42 -15.37 -20.40
CA LYS A 182 13.05 -14.10 -20.69
C LYS A 182 12.43 -13.00 -19.82
N ARG A 183 13.28 -12.24 -19.12
CA ARG A 183 12.86 -11.16 -18.24
C ARG A 183 12.80 -9.82 -18.97
N PRO A 184 11.74 -9.01 -18.77
CA PRO A 184 11.68 -7.68 -19.35
C PRO A 184 12.81 -6.78 -18.81
N LYS A 185 13.32 -5.89 -19.67
CA LYS A 185 14.34 -4.91 -19.26
C LYS A 185 13.72 -3.89 -18.29
N MET A 186 14.40 -3.63 -17.20
CA MET A 186 14.01 -2.58 -16.26
C MET A 186 14.76 -1.28 -16.60
N LYS A 187 14.01 -0.25 -17.00
CA LYS A 187 14.55 1.11 -17.05
C LYS A 187 14.42 1.70 -15.64
N ARG A 188 15.52 1.82 -14.93
CA ARG A 188 15.54 2.57 -13.66
C ARG A 188 15.50 4.06 -14.03
N LYS A 189 14.33 4.67 -13.93
CA LYS A 189 14.24 6.13 -13.82
C LYS A 189 14.37 6.47 -12.34
N LEU A 190 15.37 7.28 -12.01
CA LEU A 190 15.43 7.90 -10.69
C LEU A 190 14.37 9.01 -10.70
N ASP A 191 13.20 8.71 -10.20
CA ASP A 191 12.14 9.70 -10.02
C ASP A 191 12.19 10.16 -8.56
N ILE A 192 12.71 11.34 -8.36
CA ILE A 192 12.82 12.01 -7.06
C ILE A 192 11.68 13.02 -6.84
N SER A 193 10.73 13.11 -7.76
CA SER A 193 9.63 14.09 -7.66
C SER A 193 8.74 13.91 -6.42
N ASN A 194 8.77 12.73 -5.81
CA ASN A 194 8.03 12.41 -4.58
C ASN A 194 8.91 12.48 -3.31
N VAL A 195 10.17 12.90 -3.45
CA VAL A 195 11.06 13.08 -2.29
C VAL A 195 10.92 14.54 -1.85
N PRO A 196 10.51 14.80 -0.60
CA PRO A 196 10.42 16.17 -0.12
C PRO A 196 11.82 16.84 -0.11
N THR A 197 11.86 18.08 -0.47
CA THR A 197 13.06 18.93 -0.30
C THR A 197 13.30 19.20 1.18
N GLU A 198 14.49 19.61 1.55
CA GLU A 198 14.82 19.99 2.93
C GLU A 198 13.89 21.09 3.45
N ASN A 199 13.56 22.07 2.61
CA ASN A 199 12.63 23.15 2.98
C ASN A 199 11.22 22.64 3.24
N GLU A 200 10.72 21.72 2.42
CA GLU A 200 9.40 21.10 2.62
C GLU A 200 9.38 20.24 3.89
N TYR A 201 10.44 19.50 4.15
CA TYR A 201 10.59 18.70 5.36
C TYR A 201 10.59 19.61 6.62
N ASN A 202 11.39 20.68 6.62
CA ASN A 202 11.46 21.61 7.74
C ASN A 202 10.11 22.32 7.98
N ARG A 203 9.44 22.77 6.92
CA ARG A 203 8.08 23.34 7.02
C ARG A 203 7.08 22.35 7.61
N LEU A 204 7.17 21.07 7.22
CA LEU A 204 6.30 20.03 7.80
C LEU A 204 6.59 19.84 9.29
N LEU A 205 7.85 19.81 9.71
CA LEU A 205 8.22 19.69 11.12
C LEU A 205 7.69 20.88 11.94
N GLU A 206 7.88 22.12 11.46
CA GLU A 206 7.37 23.30 12.13
C GLU A 206 5.83 23.26 12.25
N TYR A 207 5.13 22.89 11.19
CA TYR A 207 3.69 22.71 11.23
C TYR A 207 3.26 21.66 12.27
N LEU A 208 3.94 20.52 12.34
CA LEU A 208 3.60 19.45 13.28
C LEU A 208 3.86 19.83 14.75
N LYS A 209 4.84 20.70 15.04
CA LYS A 209 5.08 21.24 16.38
C LYS A 209 3.89 22.03 16.93
N THR A 210 3.11 22.66 16.06
CA THR A 210 1.94 23.47 16.46
C THR A 210 0.71 22.62 16.76
N LYS A 211 0.74 21.30 16.54
CA LYS A 211 -0.40 20.42 16.76
C LYS A 211 -0.48 19.95 18.22
N LEU A 212 -1.70 19.73 18.70
CA LEU A 212 -1.96 19.21 20.04
C LEU A 212 -1.30 17.84 20.26
N ASN A 213 -1.30 16.99 19.24
CA ASN A 213 -0.59 15.70 19.27
C ASN A 213 0.76 15.82 18.55
N LYS A 214 1.80 15.95 19.34
CA LYS A 214 3.17 16.03 18.84
C LYS A 214 3.76 14.65 18.41
N ASP A 215 3.05 13.55 18.56
CA ASP A 215 3.54 12.22 18.17
C ASP A 215 3.96 12.19 16.69
N TYR A 216 3.14 12.80 15.81
CA TYR A 216 3.47 12.88 14.38
C TYR A 216 4.75 13.68 14.08
N TYR A 217 5.05 14.69 14.89
CA TYR A 217 6.32 15.42 14.80
C TYR A 217 7.49 14.48 15.04
N PHE A 218 7.44 13.70 16.12
CA PHE A 218 8.49 12.73 16.42
C PHE A 218 8.56 11.61 15.39
N PHE A 219 7.44 11.11 14.88
CA PHE A 219 7.42 10.10 13.83
C PHE A 219 8.16 10.56 12.57
N ILE A 220 7.83 11.74 12.08
CA ILE A 220 8.46 12.30 10.88
C ILE A 220 9.94 12.63 11.13
N LYS A 221 10.25 13.18 12.31
CA LYS A 221 11.63 13.51 12.67
C LYS A 221 12.51 12.27 12.81
N VAL A 222 12.02 11.22 13.46
CA VAL A 222 12.72 9.94 13.59
C VAL A 222 12.95 9.30 12.22
N LEU A 223 11.91 9.22 11.36
CA LEU A 223 12.06 8.67 10.02
C LEU A 223 13.06 9.46 9.17
N GLY A 224 12.97 10.79 9.19
CA GLY A 224 13.85 11.66 8.40
C GLY A 224 15.31 11.63 8.87
N THR A 225 15.55 11.50 10.17
CA THR A 225 16.92 11.50 10.71
C THR A 225 17.60 10.14 10.70
N THR A 226 16.83 9.04 10.74
CA THR A 226 17.38 7.66 10.80
C THR A 226 17.39 6.95 9.47
N GLY A 227 16.56 7.36 8.51
CA GLY A 227 16.32 6.62 7.27
C GLY A 227 15.78 5.21 7.51
N ALA A 228 15.11 4.97 8.64
CA ALA A 228 14.53 3.67 8.97
C ALA A 228 13.41 3.30 7.98
N ARG A 229 13.34 2.01 7.63
CA ARG A 229 12.19 1.49 6.87
C ARG A 229 10.95 1.50 7.77
N LEU A 230 9.76 1.58 7.16
CA LEU A 230 8.51 1.57 7.93
C LEU A 230 8.40 0.35 8.88
N SER A 231 8.80 -0.84 8.44
CA SER A 231 8.82 -2.05 9.27
C SER A 231 9.86 -2.04 10.40
N GLU A 232 10.92 -1.25 10.25
CA GLU A 232 11.91 -1.01 11.29
C GLU A 232 11.42 0.06 12.26
N PHE A 233 10.81 1.12 11.74
CA PHE A 233 10.20 2.18 12.55
C PHE A 233 9.13 1.63 13.52
N GLN A 234 8.35 0.63 13.12
CA GLN A 234 7.38 -0.03 13.97
C GLN A 234 7.97 -0.74 15.20
N GLN A 235 9.28 -0.97 15.21
CA GLN A 235 10.00 -1.58 16.34
C GLN A 235 10.56 -0.55 17.32
N PHE A 236 10.54 0.75 16.99
CA PHE A 236 11.05 1.80 17.87
C PHE A 236 10.13 2.01 19.08
N THR A 237 10.75 2.24 20.23
CA THR A 237 10.09 2.71 21.43
C THR A 237 10.52 4.13 21.77
N TRP A 238 9.73 4.81 22.58
CA TRP A 238 10.11 6.12 23.13
C TRP A 238 11.39 6.03 23.94
N GLU A 239 11.55 4.94 24.66
CA GLU A 239 12.71 4.65 25.49
C GLU A 239 13.98 4.46 24.67
N ASP A 240 13.93 3.74 23.55
CA ASP A 240 15.08 3.57 22.64
C ASP A 240 15.63 4.90 22.15
N ILE A 241 14.74 5.82 21.79
CA ILE A 241 15.15 7.15 21.32
C ILE A 241 15.76 7.96 22.47
N ALA A 242 15.16 7.89 23.65
CA ALA A 242 15.65 8.59 24.84
C ALA A 242 17.02 8.05 25.30
N ILE A 243 17.27 6.73 25.18
CA ILE A 243 18.57 6.10 25.44
C ILE A 243 19.60 6.51 24.39
N GLY A 244 19.18 6.60 23.12
CA GLY A 244 20.02 7.09 22.03
C GLY A 244 20.43 6.06 21.01
N GLU A 245 20.08 4.80 21.20
CA GLU A 245 20.36 3.73 20.23
C GLU A 245 19.35 2.59 20.32
N VAL A 246 19.21 1.86 19.22
CA VAL A 246 18.40 0.64 19.14
C VAL A 246 19.01 -0.37 18.19
N VAL A 247 18.86 -1.65 18.51
CA VAL A 247 19.24 -2.76 17.62
C VAL A 247 17.98 -3.33 16.99
N LEU A 248 17.88 -3.22 15.67
CA LEU A 248 16.71 -3.64 14.90
C LEU A 248 16.97 -4.92 14.13
N LYS A 249 15.95 -5.77 14.05
CA LYS A 249 15.92 -6.91 13.16
C LYS A 249 15.39 -6.48 11.79
N GLY A 250 16.27 -6.47 10.81
CA GLY A 250 15.94 -6.13 9.43
C GLY A 250 15.66 -7.35 8.54
N LYS A 251 15.53 -7.09 7.22
CA LYS A 251 15.29 -8.12 6.22
C LYS A 251 16.39 -9.19 6.21
N GLY A 252 15.99 -10.47 6.19
CA GLY A 252 16.90 -11.61 6.14
C GLY A 252 17.59 -11.90 7.46
N ASN A 253 16.92 -11.66 8.59
CA ASN A 253 17.44 -11.92 9.95
C ASN A 253 18.73 -11.13 10.29
N LYS A 254 19.02 -10.05 9.54
CA LYS A 254 20.18 -9.21 9.78
C LYS A 254 19.84 -8.15 10.81
N TYR A 255 20.71 -7.98 11.80
CA TYR A 255 20.58 -6.94 12.79
C TYR A 255 21.36 -5.70 12.37
N ARG A 256 20.80 -4.51 12.61
CA ARG A 256 21.51 -3.26 12.48
C ARG A 256 21.27 -2.37 13.69
N ARG A 257 22.30 -1.64 14.11
CA ARG A 257 22.21 -0.63 15.15
C ARG A 257 21.90 0.72 14.50
N ILE A 258 20.96 1.44 15.09
CA ILE A 258 20.62 2.82 14.73
C ILE A 258 20.94 3.69 15.93
N PHE A 259 21.56 4.85 15.65
CA PHE A 259 21.85 5.86 16.64
C PHE A 259 20.94 7.06 16.41
N PHE A 260 20.45 7.65 17.49
CA PHE A 260 19.65 8.86 17.46
C PHE A 260 20.49 10.08 17.77
N GLN A 261 20.21 11.20 17.11
CA GLN A 261 20.90 12.47 17.37
C GLN A 261 20.62 12.96 18.78
N LYS A 262 21.62 13.54 19.45
CA LYS A 262 21.50 14.02 20.84
C LYS A 262 20.36 15.02 21.04
N GLN A 263 20.13 15.90 20.07
CA GLN A 263 19.01 16.84 20.11
C GLN A 263 17.66 16.10 20.15
N LEU A 264 17.47 15.09 19.28
CA LEU A 264 16.25 14.30 19.27
C LEU A 264 16.05 13.52 20.57
N GLN A 265 17.13 12.96 21.12
CA GLN A 265 17.09 12.28 22.43
C GLN A 265 16.56 13.23 23.52
N GLN A 266 17.08 14.46 23.56
CA GLN A 266 16.65 15.44 24.56
C GLN A 266 15.19 15.85 24.38
N GLU A 267 14.78 16.17 23.16
CA GLU A 267 13.39 16.51 22.85
C GLU A 267 12.42 15.38 23.26
N VAL A 268 12.80 14.11 23.02
CA VAL A 268 11.98 12.95 23.41
C VAL A 268 11.96 12.77 24.92
N LYS A 269 13.07 12.95 25.62
CA LYS A 269 13.11 12.89 27.10
C LYS A 269 12.18 13.93 27.71
N ASP A 270 12.18 15.14 27.19
CA ASP A 270 11.32 16.22 27.68
C ASP A 270 9.86 15.92 27.38
N TYR A 271 9.55 15.39 26.19
CA TYR A 271 8.20 14.98 25.83
C TYR A 271 7.67 13.81 26.66
N ILE A 272 8.51 12.82 26.97
CA ILE A 272 8.15 11.72 27.90
C ILE A 272 7.81 12.28 29.28
N LYS A 273 8.62 13.19 29.80
CA LYS A 273 8.36 13.82 31.12
C LYS A 273 7.04 14.60 31.14
N GLU A 274 6.74 15.31 30.05
CA GLU A 274 5.52 16.11 29.91
C GLU A 274 4.26 15.25 29.80
N THR A 275 4.34 14.12 29.08
CA THR A 275 3.15 13.37 28.63
C THR A 275 2.99 11.99 29.26
N GLY A 276 4.03 11.45 29.89
CA GLY A 276 4.06 10.08 30.40
C GLY A 276 4.10 9.00 29.30
N LYS A 277 4.47 9.36 28.05
CA LYS A 277 4.55 8.41 26.94
C LYS A 277 5.56 7.30 27.20
N SER A 278 5.19 6.06 26.84
CA SER A 278 6.02 4.87 26.95
C SER A 278 5.66 3.83 25.88
N GLY A 279 6.57 2.88 25.66
CA GLY A 279 6.36 1.76 24.73
C GLY A 279 6.57 2.14 23.27
N THR A 280 5.87 1.46 22.35
CA THR A 280 6.10 1.62 20.91
C THR A 280 5.76 3.02 20.41
N LEU A 281 6.67 3.57 19.58
CA LEU A 281 6.48 4.86 18.95
C LEU A 281 5.32 4.83 17.95
N ALA A 282 5.18 3.73 17.20
CA ALA A 282 4.07 3.54 16.27
C ALA A 282 2.76 3.39 17.04
N VAL A 283 1.84 4.35 16.87
CA VAL A 283 0.50 4.25 17.43
C VAL A 283 -0.18 3.01 16.83
N GLY A 284 -0.53 2.06 17.69
CA GLY A 284 -1.36 0.93 17.31
C GLY A 284 -2.68 1.45 16.73
N ARG A 285 -3.16 0.76 15.70
CA ARG A 285 -4.50 0.98 15.15
C ARG A 285 -5.56 0.59 16.15
#